data_e82ccc41604aa2c653e7d976a560721e
#
_entry.id   e82ccc41604aa2c653e7d976a560721e
#
_cell.length_a   1.000
_cell.length_b   1.000
_cell.length_c   1.000
_cell.angle_alpha   90.00
_cell.angle_beta   90.00
_cell.angle_gamma   90.00
#
_symmetry.space_group_name_H-M   'P 1'
#
loop_
_entity.id
_entity.type
_entity.pdbx_description
1 polymer ?
#
loop_
_entity_poly.entity_id
_entity_poly.type
_entity_poly.pdbx_seq_one_letter_code
_entity_poly.pdbx_strand_id
1 'polypeptide(L)'
;MRNMSKIAIINLKGGVGKSVTACNLACILAEKHSRRVLVMDLDKQANTTKFFQCFDPRGKTMASVLTLDNKLEDVICHREKFKVDVAPSCMSMNFANKLVMLEAGRPQHNRIANAL
;
A
#
# COMPACT_ATOMS: atom_id res chain seq x y z
N MET A 1 -19.08 3.62 14.92
CA MET A 1 -18.19 3.01 13.92
C MET A 1 -17.95 3.96 12.77
N ARG A 2 -16.71 4.21 12.46
CA ARG A 2 -16.38 5.03 11.30
C ARG A 2 -16.50 4.17 10.04
N ASN A 3 -17.24 4.64 9.06
CA ASN A 3 -17.30 4.00 7.76
C ASN A 3 -16.03 4.30 6.99
N MET A 4 -15.30 3.26 6.61
CA MET A 4 -14.09 3.36 5.82
C MET A 4 -14.39 2.87 4.40
N SER A 5 -14.18 3.75 3.42
CA SER A 5 -14.27 3.35 2.02
C SER A 5 -12.94 2.76 1.57
N LYS A 6 -13.00 1.66 0.85
CA LYS A 6 -11.84 0.97 0.28
C LYS A 6 -11.93 1.03 -1.24
N ILE A 7 -10.89 1.56 -1.87
CA ILE A 7 -10.81 1.71 -3.32
C ILE A 7 -9.58 0.94 -3.80
N ALA A 8 -9.78 0.01 -4.72
CA ALA A 8 -8.69 -0.75 -5.33
C ALA A 8 -8.46 -0.26 -6.76
N ILE A 9 -7.20 0.02 -7.10
CA ILE A 9 -6.79 0.41 -8.44
C ILE A 9 -5.91 -0.71 -8.97
N ILE A 10 -6.44 -1.49 -9.90
CA ILE A 10 -5.83 -2.74 -10.36
C ILE A 10 -5.67 -2.70 -11.86
N ASN A 11 -4.47 -3.06 -12.33
CA ASN A 11 -4.22 -3.32 -13.74
C ASN A 11 -2.98 -4.19 -13.88
N LEU A 12 -3.09 -5.26 -14.66
CA LEU A 12 -1.98 -6.19 -14.93
C LEU A 12 -0.99 -5.64 -15.94
N LYS A 13 -1.42 -4.71 -16.80
CA LYS A 13 -0.58 -4.12 -17.83
C LYS A 13 0.14 -2.89 -17.28
N GLY A 14 1.45 -2.87 -17.41
CA GLY A 14 2.25 -1.69 -17.03
C GLY A 14 2.01 -0.50 -17.94
N GLY A 15 2.28 0.70 -17.45
CA GLY A 15 2.21 1.93 -18.23
C GLY A 15 0.80 2.45 -18.55
N VAL A 16 -0.22 2.01 -17.83
CA VAL A 16 -1.61 2.42 -18.07
C VAL A 16 -2.14 3.46 -17.08
N GLY A 17 -1.27 4.10 -16.31
CA GLY A 17 -1.65 5.19 -15.42
C GLY A 17 -2.16 4.75 -14.05
N LYS A 18 -1.95 3.51 -13.65
CA LYS A 18 -2.39 3.00 -12.35
C LYS A 18 -1.84 3.84 -11.18
N SER A 19 -0.53 4.05 -11.15
CA SER A 19 0.12 4.83 -10.08
C SER A 19 -0.26 6.31 -10.14
N VAL A 20 -0.35 6.88 -11.34
CA VAL A 20 -0.77 8.28 -11.53
C VAL A 20 -2.19 8.49 -11.00
N THR A 21 -3.11 7.58 -11.33
CA THR A 21 -4.49 7.65 -10.86
C THR A 21 -4.56 7.54 -9.33
N ALA A 22 -3.84 6.59 -8.74
CA ALA A 22 -3.81 6.40 -7.30
C ALA A 22 -3.27 7.62 -6.57
N CYS A 23 -2.14 8.17 -7.04
CA CYS A 23 -1.53 9.34 -6.43
C CYS A 23 -2.42 10.57 -6.51
N ASN A 24 -3.00 10.84 -7.68
CA ASN A 24 -3.88 11.99 -7.87
C ASN A 24 -5.15 11.88 -7.02
N LEU A 25 -5.77 10.71 -7.01
CA LEU A 25 -6.98 10.48 -6.21
C LEU A 25 -6.70 10.67 -4.72
N ALA A 26 -5.60 10.12 -4.21
CA ALA A 26 -5.21 10.26 -2.81
C ALA A 26 -4.99 11.73 -2.43
N CYS A 27 -4.26 12.49 -3.25
CA CYS A 27 -4.00 13.90 -2.99
C CYS A 27 -5.28 14.73 -3.04
N ILE A 28 -6.16 14.48 -4.00
CA ILE A 28 -7.42 15.21 -4.12
C ILE A 28 -8.32 14.94 -2.92
N LEU A 29 -8.46 13.68 -2.51
CA LEU A 29 -9.28 13.33 -1.34
C LEU A 29 -8.74 13.95 -0.06
N ALA A 30 -7.43 13.94 0.13
CA ALA A 30 -6.80 14.49 1.32
C ALA A 30 -6.86 16.02 1.35
N GLU A 31 -6.52 16.66 0.24
CA GLU A 31 -6.36 18.11 0.19
C GLU A 31 -7.68 18.85 -0.02
N LYS A 32 -8.47 18.42 -1.01
CA LYS A 32 -9.71 19.14 -1.38
C LYS A 32 -10.93 18.70 -0.61
N HIS A 33 -10.96 17.46 -0.15
CA HIS A 33 -12.11 16.91 0.54
C HIS A 33 -11.84 16.60 2.01
N SER A 34 -10.67 16.97 2.51
CA SER A 34 -10.26 16.81 3.92
C SER A 34 -10.47 15.38 4.44
N ARG A 35 -10.28 14.38 3.59
CA ARG A 35 -10.40 12.99 3.99
C ARG A 35 -9.08 12.47 4.57
N ARG A 36 -9.19 11.57 5.52
CA ARG A 36 -8.04 10.80 6.00
C ARG A 36 -7.79 9.68 5.00
N VAL A 37 -6.63 9.69 4.37
CA VAL A 37 -6.30 8.77 3.29
C VAL A 37 -5.09 7.93 3.68
N LEU A 38 -5.23 6.61 3.52
CA LEU A 38 -4.13 5.67 3.57
C LEU A 38 -3.97 5.06 2.18
N VAL A 39 -2.79 5.20 1.60
CA VAL A 39 -2.42 4.57 0.33
C VAL A 39 -1.60 3.33 0.64
N MET A 40 -2.04 2.17 0.17
CA MET A 40 -1.31 0.92 0.30
C MET A 40 -0.73 0.54 -1.05
N ASP A 41 0.58 0.56 -1.17
CA ASP A 41 1.28 0.20 -2.41
C ASP A 41 1.65 -1.28 -2.37
N LEU A 42 1.04 -2.06 -3.25
CA LEU A 42 1.25 -3.52 -3.33
C LEU A 42 2.03 -3.91 -4.59
N ASP A 43 2.52 -2.93 -5.35
CA ASP A 43 3.28 -3.17 -6.57
C ASP A 43 4.78 -3.22 -6.26
N LYS A 44 5.47 -4.27 -6.73
CA LYS A 44 6.92 -4.42 -6.55
C LYS A 44 7.73 -3.26 -7.14
N GLN A 45 7.20 -2.57 -8.15
CA GLN A 45 7.87 -1.42 -8.74
C GLN A 45 7.86 -0.21 -7.80
N ALA A 46 6.96 -0.18 -6.86
CA ALA A 46 6.89 0.85 -5.82
C ALA A 46 6.79 2.29 -6.36
N ASN A 47 6.14 2.47 -7.50
CA ASN A 47 6.04 3.80 -8.13
C ASN A 47 5.25 4.79 -7.27
N THR A 48 4.15 4.34 -6.66
CA THR A 48 3.36 5.15 -5.74
C THR A 48 4.16 5.48 -4.48
N THR A 49 4.88 4.49 -3.94
CA THR A 49 5.79 4.69 -2.81
C THR A 49 6.84 5.75 -3.10
N LYS A 50 7.45 5.70 -4.28
CA LYS A 50 8.47 6.67 -4.72
C LYS A 50 7.86 8.06 -4.93
N PHE A 51 6.66 8.14 -5.47
CA PHE A 51 5.97 9.42 -5.65
C PHE A 51 5.81 10.15 -4.31
N PHE A 52 5.40 9.44 -3.26
CA PHE A 52 5.23 10.01 -1.94
C PHE A 52 6.54 10.08 -1.14
N GLN A 53 7.66 9.74 -1.75
CA GLN A 53 8.99 9.81 -1.11
C GLN A 53 9.10 8.92 0.15
N CYS A 54 8.46 7.76 0.11
CA CYS A 54 8.49 6.78 1.20
C CYS A 54 9.33 5.54 0.86
N PHE A 55 10.04 5.55 -0.25
CA PHE A 55 10.83 4.40 -0.67
C PHE A 55 12.09 4.28 0.19
N ASP A 56 12.21 3.15 0.88
CA ASP A 56 13.38 2.77 1.65
C ASP A 56 13.60 1.27 1.48
N PRO A 57 14.63 0.83 0.74
CA PRO A 57 14.88 -0.58 0.52
C PRO A 57 15.22 -1.37 1.78
N ARG A 58 15.59 -0.67 2.87
CA ARG A 58 15.88 -1.28 4.17
C ARG A 58 14.71 -1.16 5.15
N GLY A 59 13.68 -0.40 4.79
CA GLY A 59 12.56 -0.13 5.66
C GLY A 59 11.56 -1.27 5.73
N LYS A 60 10.67 -1.16 6.70
CA LYS A 60 9.51 -2.04 6.80
C LYS A 60 8.48 -1.62 5.76
N THR A 61 7.90 -2.59 5.06
CA THR A 61 6.98 -2.33 3.94
C THR A 61 5.78 -3.27 3.98
N MET A 62 4.89 -3.11 3.01
CA MET A 62 3.77 -4.04 2.84
C MET A 62 4.23 -5.48 2.64
N ALA A 63 5.45 -5.70 2.13
CA ALA A 63 6.02 -7.05 2.05
C ALA A 63 6.07 -7.71 3.43
N SER A 64 6.55 -6.98 4.45
CA SER A 64 6.61 -7.52 5.81
C SER A 64 5.23 -7.67 6.47
N VAL A 65 4.26 -6.85 6.09
CA VAL A 65 2.88 -7.02 6.55
C VAL A 65 2.27 -8.30 5.96
N LEU A 66 2.46 -8.55 4.67
CA LEU A 66 1.93 -9.73 4.00
C LEU A 66 2.57 -11.04 4.51
N THR A 67 3.82 -11.00 4.92
CA THR A 67 4.51 -12.16 5.52
C THR A 67 4.28 -12.27 7.03
N LEU A 68 3.47 -11.39 7.61
CA LEU A 68 3.12 -11.35 9.04
C LEU A 68 4.29 -11.04 9.97
N ASP A 69 5.37 -10.45 9.46
CA ASP A 69 6.52 -10.03 10.26
C ASP A 69 6.28 -8.71 10.98
N ASN A 70 5.42 -7.86 10.40
CA ASN A 70 5.06 -6.57 10.98
C ASN A 70 3.55 -6.33 10.89
N LYS A 71 3.07 -5.46 11.77
CA LYS A 71 1.71 -4.92 11.68
C LYS A 71 1.68 -3.74 10.70
N LEU A 72 0.50 -3.44 10.17
CA LEU A 72 0.32 -2.31 9.25
C LEU A 72 0.80 -1.00 9.88
N GLU A 73 0.48 -0.77 11.13
CA GLU A 73 0.88 0.45 11.85
C GLU A 73 2.39 0.63 11.95
N ASP A 74 3.17 -0.47 11.90
CA ASP A 74 4.63 -0.43 11.96
C ASP A 74 5.27 0.06 10.66
N VAL A 75 4.55 0.01 9.55
CA VAL A 75 5.08 0.34 8.22
C VAL A 75 4.57 1.66 7.67
N ILE A 76 3.53 2.24 8.26
CA ILE A 76 2.94 3.48 7.76
C ILE A 76 3.95 4.63 7.83
N CYS A 77 4.09 5.33 6.70
CA CYS A 77 4.89 6.53 6.55
C CYS A 77 3.93 7.71 6.36
N HIS A 78 3.91 8.63 7.33
CA HIS A 78 3.09 9.84 7.22
C HIS A 78 3.81 10.89 6.39
N ARG A 79 3.14 11.43 5.37
CA ARG A 79 3.69 12.49 4.52
C ARG A 79 2.88 13.76 4.67
N GLU A 80 3.34 14.63 5.55
CA GLU A 80 2.69 15.90 5.87
C GLU A 80 2.47 16.77 4.65
N LYS A 81 3.47 16.82 3.75
CA LYS A 81 3.42 17.60 2.52
C LYS A 81 2.19 17.26 1.66
N PHE A 82 1.80 15.99 1.63
CA PHE A 82 0.68 15.49 0.85
C PHE A 82 -0.58 15.26 1.67
N LYS A 83 -0.48 15.36 3.00
CA LYS A 83 -1.55 15.04 3.95
C LYS A 83 -2.07 13.61 3.81
N VAL A 84 -1.18 12.69 3.46
CA VAL A 84 -1.50 11.29 3.15
C VAL A 84 -0.60 10.38 3.98
N ASP A 85 -1.15 9.28 4.46
CA ASP A 85 -0.41 8.18 5.03
C ASP A 85 -0.15 7.12 3.96
N VAL A 86 1.04 6.55 3.95
CA VAL A 86 1.46 5.59 2.94
C VAL A 86 1.96 4.32 3.60
N ALA A 87 1.43 3.18 3.19
CA ALA A 87 2.01 1.88 3.50
C ALA A 87 2.86 1.48 2.29
N PRO A 88 4.20 1.60 2.38
CA PRO A 88 5.07 1.56 1.22
C PRO A 88 5.32 0.14 0.72
N SER A 89 5.71 0.04 -0.55
CA SER A 89 6.16 -1.19 -1.19
C SER A 89 7.68 -1.17 -1.41
N CYS A 90 8.21 -2.31 -1.82
CA CYS A 90 9.60 -2.45 -2.25
C CYS A 90 9.73 -3.66 -3.20
N MET A 91 10.92 -3.87 -3.72
CA MET A 91 11.17 -4.99 -4.65
C MET A 91 10.85 -6.36 -4.05
N SER A 92 10.97 -6.54 -2.74
CA SER A 92 10.65 -7.80 -2.08
C SER A 92 9.16 -8.16 -2.08
N MET A 93 8.27 -7.28 -2.55
CA MET A 93 6.84 -7.58 -2.69
C MET A 93 6.59 -8.82 -3.56
N ASN A 94 7.38 -9.01 -4.59
CA ASN A 94 7.26 -10.19 -5.45
C ASN A 94 7.48 -11.49 -4.67
N PHE A 95 8.48 -11.50 -3.81
CA PHE A 95 8.78 -12.63 -2.93
C PHE A 95 7.68 -12.83 -1.88
N ALA A 96 7.23 -11.76 -1.26
CA ALA A 96 6.15 -11.81 -0.28
C ALA A 96 4.86 -12.38 -0.88
N ASN A 97 4.51 -11.95 -2.09
CA ASN A 97 3.33 -12.46 -2.80
C ASN A 97 3.46 -13.96 -3.07
N LYS A 98 4.63 -14.43 -3.47
CA LYS A 98 4.88 -15.85 -3.69
C LYS A 98 4.76 -16.67 -2.41
N LEU A 99 5.30 -16.17 -1.30
CA LEU A 99 5.17 -16.82 0.00
C LEU A 99 3.71 -16.95 0.43
N VAL A 100 2.93 -15.88 0.28
CA VAL A 100 1.51 -15.88 0.61
C VAL A 100 0.76 -16.94 -0.21
N MET A 101 1.08 -17.08 -1.50
CA MET A 101 0.46 -18.07 -2.37
C MET A 101 0.82 -19.50 -1.98
N LEU A 102 2.02 -19.72 -1.43
CA LEU A 102 2.51 -21.05 -1.05
C LEU A 102 2.06 -21.51 0.33
N GLU A 103 1.59 -20.60 1.17
CA GLU A 103 1.11 -20.95 2.52
C GLU A 103 -0.28 -21.57 2.47
N ALA A 104 -0.33 -22.89 2.38
CA ALA A 104 -1.57 -23.65 2.41
C ALA A 104 -2.26 -23.51 3.78
N GLY A 105 -3.59 -23.42 3.77
CA GLY A 105 -4.39 -23.39 4.98
C GLY A 105 -4.53 -22.01 5.65
N ARG A 106 -3.88 -21.00 5.12
CA ARG A 106 -4.05 -19.62 5.60
C ARG A 106 -4.86 -18.80 4.60
N PRO A 107 -5.92 -18.10 5.04
CA PRO A 107 -6.74 -17.28 4.13
C PRO A 107 -5.92 -16.08 3.63
N GLN A 108 -5.40 -16.17 2.43
CA GLN A 108 -4.53 -15.15 1.84
C GLN A 108 -5.24 -13.81 1.64
N HIS A 109 -6.49 -13.87 1.20
CA HIS A 109 -7.31 -12.69 0.94
C HIS A 109 -7.64 -11.87 2.20
N ASN A 110 -7.49 -12.46 3.37
CA ASN A 110 -7.80 -11.79 4.65
C ASN A 110 -6.61 -11.04 5.24
N ARG A 111 -5.41 -11.21 4.72
CA ARG A 111 -4.22 -10.61 5.32
C ARG A 111 -4.25 -9.10 5.37
N ILE A 112 -4.68 -8.47 4.30
CA ILE A 112 -4.82 -7.02 4.26
C ILE A 112 -6.02 -6.57 5.11
N ALA A 113 -7.14 -7.26 5.00
CA ALA A 113 -8.33 -6.96 5.79
C ALA A 113 -8.06 -7.05 7.29
N ASN A 114 -7.31 -8.07 7.73
CA ASN A 114 -6.98 -8.27 9.14
C ASN A 114 -5.95 -7.24 9.63
N ALA A 115 -5.12 -6.67 8.74
CA ALA A 115 -4.17 -5.62 9.08
C ALA A 115 -4.85 -4.25 9.26
N LEU A 116 -5.98 -4.05 8.63
CA LEU A 116 -6.75 -2.81 8.73
C LEU A 116 -7.60 -2.79 10.00
#